data_96608ad457d2bca4736ebe9f6b723e82
#
_entry.id   96608ad457d2bca4736ebe9f6b723e82
#
_cell.length_a   1.000
_cell.length_b   1.000
_cell.length_c   1.000
_cell.angle_alpha   90.00
_cell.angle_beta   90.00
_cell.angle_gamma   90.00
#
_symmetry.space_group_name_H-M   'P 1'
#
loop_
_entity.id
_entity.type
_entity.pdbx_description
1 polymer ?
#
loop_
_entity_poly.entity_id
_entity_poly.type
_entity_poly.pdbx_seq_one_letter_code
_entity_poly.pdbx_strand_id
1 'polypeptide(L)'
;FNIMRRYVPSLILPPKKPIETNNNFAFDVHIYNTDILSTIFDVPLTVYTHSTLKGYFNDALQRLRVEGYFPRLQYKNNFIESGMILCENPSDHISAKVRLTSLKKNGAVNLSLEAQAKEDKVSTTLNWGNNAIATYSGKLAAVAQFLRTAGEKPLLKAMVDVKQTDVILNDTLWQIHPSQVVVDSGKVDVNNFYFSHHDRYVRINGRL
;
A
#
# COMPACT_ATOMS: atom_id res chain seq x y z
N PHE A 1 5.20 -7.66 15.14
CA PHE A 1 4.39 -6.43 15.05
C PHE A 1 4.88 -5.29 15.96
N ASN A 2 5.79 -5.52 16.92
CA ASN A 2 6.32 -4.46 17.78
C ASN A 2 7.04 -3.35 16.99
N ILE A 3 7.79 -3.69 15.95
CA ILE A 3 8.48 -2.70 15.10
C ILE A 3 7.50 -1.71 14.46
N MET A 4 6.39 -2.18 13.89
CA MET A 4 5.39 -1.29 13.27
C MET A 4 4.78 -0.31 14.26
N ARG A 5 4.57 -0.74 15.50
CA ARG A 5 4.01 0.11 16.57
C ARG A 5 4.87 1.33 16.87
N ARG A 6 6.17 1.26 16.65
CA ARG A 6 7.07 2.41 16.81
C ARG A 6 6.69 3.58 15.89
N TYR A 7 6.14 3.28 14.72
CA TYR A 7 5.84 4.27 13.68
C TYR A 7 4.38 4.68 13.64
N VAL A 8 3.47 3.77 14.02
CA VAL A 8 2.02 3.98 14.05
C VAL A 8 1.40 3.45 15.35
N PRO A 9 1.80 4.00 16.52
CA PRO A 9 1.35 3.51 17.82
C PRO A 9 -0.17 3.61 18.00
N SER A 10 -0.82 4.60 17.41
CA SER A 10 -2.27 4.74 17.47
C SER A 10 -3.01 3.67 16.69
N LEU A 11 -2.42 3.13 15.61
CA LEU A 11 -3.02 2.07 14.82
C LEU A 11 -2.86 0.70 15.47
N ILE A 12 -1.70 0.45 16.09
CA ILE A 12 -1.34 -0.87 16.64
C ILE A 12 -1.31 -0.81 18.16
N LEU A 13 -2.33 -1.39 18.80
CA LEU A 13 -2.42 -1.46 20.26
C LEU A 13 -1.28 -2.29 20.86
N PRO A 14 -0.81 -1.91 22.07
CA PRO A 14 0.09 -2.77 22.82
C PRO A 14 -0.57 -4.12 23.14
N PRO A 15 0.18 -5.20 23.16
CA PRO A 15 -0.31 -6.47 23.66
C PRO A 15 -0.73 -6.32 25.14
N LYS A 16 -1.79 -7.02 25.54
CA LYS A 16 -2.30 -6.97 26.93
C LYS A 16 -1.27 -7.41 27.96
N LYS A 17 -0.31 -8.25 27.57
CA LYS A 17 0.84 -8.64 28.38
C LYS A 17 2.10 -8.32 27.60
N PRO A 18 3.10 -7.64 28.19
CA PRO A 18 4.39 -7.46 27.57
C PRO A 18 4.98 -8.84 27.25
N ILE A 19 5.26 -9.11 26.00
CA ILE A 19 6.00 -10.31 25.59
C ILE A 19 7.39 -9.79 25.28
N GLU A 20 8.36 -10.14 26.13
CA GLU A 20 9.76 -9.95 25.80
C GLU A 20 10.10 -10.92 24.67
N THR A 21 10.24 -10.40 23.48
CA THR A 21 10.67 -11.16 22.32
C THR A 21 12.06 -10.70 21.93
N ASN A 22 12.98 -11.64 21.85
CA ASN A 22 14.32 -11.40 21.31
C ASN A 22 14.46 -12.21 20.01
N ASN A 23 13.55 -11.93 19.08
CA ASN A 23 13.56 -12.61 17.80
C ASN A 23 14.63 -11.99 16.90
N ASN A 24 15.50 -12.85 16.40
CA ASN A 24 16.50 -12.51 15.40
C ASN A 24 16.52 -13.63 14.36
N PHE A 25 16.04 -13.37 13.18
CA PHE A 25 16.06 -14.35 12.11
C PHE A 25 16.24 -13.68 10.76
N ALA A 26 16.84 -14.41 9.84
CA ALA A 26 16.91 -14.08 8.44
C ALA A 26 16.35 -15.25 7.61
N PHE A 27 15.83 -14.92 6.45
CA PHE A 27 15.30 -15.92 5.53
C PHE A 27 15.69 -15.57 4.09
N ASP A 28 15.87 -16.61 3.30
CA ASP A 28 16.09 -16.54 1.85
C ASP A 28 15.27 -17.65 1.20
N VAL A 29 14.18 -17.26 0.54
CA VAL A 29 13.21 -18.18 -0.04
C VAL A 29 13.27 -18.07 -1.56
N HIS A 30 13.54 -19.19 -2.21
CA HIS A 30 13.50 -19.32 -3.66
C HIS A 30 12.21 -20.04 -4.06
N ILE A 31 11.41 -19.42 -4.89
CA ILE A 31 10.11 -19.94 -5.31
C ILE A 31 10.21 -20.34 -6.77
N TYR A 32 9.92 -21.60 -7.06
CA TYR A 32 9.94 -22.14 -8.41
C TYR A 32 8.56 -22.22 -9.04
N ASN A 33 7.56 -22.64 -8.27
CA ASN A 33 6.16 -22.65 -8.66
C ASN A 33 5.27 -22.84 -7.44
N THR A 34 4.16 -22.13 -7.40
CA THR A 34 3.16 -22.22 -6.31
C THR A 34 1.81 -22.78 -6.76
N ASP A 35 1.67 -23.39 -7.94
CA ASP A 35 0.39 -23.90 -8.45
C ASP A 35 -0.29 -24.85 -7.46
N ILE A 36 0.47 -25.79 -6.89
CA ILE A 36 -0.07 -26.75 -5.91
C ILE A 36 -0.55 -26.02 -4.65
N LEU A 37 0.24 -25.09 -4.13
CA LEU A 37 -0.11 -24.33 -2.94
C LEU A 37 -1.32 -23.42 -3.20
N SER A 38 -1.39 -22.80 -4.35
CA SER A 38 -2.52 -21.97 -4.78
C SER A 38 -3.82 -22.79 -4.82
N THR A 39 -3.75 -24.04 -5.28
CA THR A 39 -4.89 -24.96 -5.33
C THR A 39 -5.30 -25.43 -3.93
N ILE A 40 -4.33 -25.81 -3.08
CA ILE A 40 -4.63 -26.34 -1.73
C ILE A 40 -5.23 -25.24 -0.84
N PHE A 41 -4.74 -24.00 -0.92
CA PHE A 41 -5.17 -22.90 -0.07
C PHE A 41 -6.25 -22.03 -0.71
N ASP A 42 -6.73 -22.39 -1.91
CA ASP A 42 -7.71 -21.60 -2.68
C ASP A 42 -7.30 -20.12 -2.84
N VAL A 43 -6.01 -19.89 -3.03
CA VAL A 43 -5.46 -18.54 -3.24
C VAL A 43 -5.27 -18.34 -4.75
N PRO A 44 -5.94 -17.37 -5.37
CA PRO A 44 -5.87 -17.15 -6.81
C PRO A 44 -4.57 -16.43 -7.24
N LEU A 45 -3.44 -16.85 -6.65
CA LEU A 45 -2.11 -16.28 -6.90
C LEU A 45 -1.11 -17.40 -7.19
N THR A 46 -0.58 -17.41 -8.39
CA THR A 46 0.52 -18.30 -8.77
C THR A 46 1.79 -17.51 -8.97
N VAL A 47 2.85 -17.94 -8.32
CA VAL A 47 4.21 -17.40 -8.47
C VAL A 47 5.04 -18.38 -9.29
N TYR A 48 5.73 -17.89 -10.29
CA TYR A 48 6.53 -18.68 -11.20
C TYR A 48 8.01 -18.63 -10.87
N THR A 49 8.78 -19.44 -11.57
CA THR A 49 10.20 -19.69 -11.34
C THR A 49 11.08 -18.43 -11.22
N HIS A 50 12.20 -18.58 -10.53
CA HIS A 50 13.18 -17.53 -10.22
C HIS A 50 12.65 -16.39 -9.36
N SER A 51 11.51 -16.56 -8.71
CA SER A 51 11.06 -15.62 -7.69
C SER A 51 11.85 -15.79 -6.40
N THR A 52 12.17 -14.68 -5.76
CA THR A 52 12.92 -14.68 -4.50
C THR A 52 12.24 -13.79 -3.47
N LEU A 53 12.28 -14.22 -2.23
CA LEU A 53 11.86 -13.42 -1.07
C LEU A 53 12.93 -13.54 0.01
N LYS A 54 13.59 -12.44 0.33
CA LYS A 54 14.66 -12.37 1.33
C LYS A 54 14.30 -11.38 2.41
N GLY A 55 14.81 -11.64 3.58
CA GLY A 55 14.62 -10.65 4.62
C GLY A 55 15.33 -11.00 5.91
N TYR A 56 15.34 -10.03 6.80
CA TYR A 56 15.76 -10.20 8.17
C TYR A 56 14.87 -9.38 9.10
N PHE A 57 14.79 -9.88 10.32
CA PHE A 57 14.12 -9.24 11.43
C PHE A 57 15.02 -9.34 12.66
N ASN A 58 15.27 -8.23 13.32
CA ASN A 58 16.04 -8.17 14.55
C ASN A 58 15.31 -7.28 15.56
N ASP A 59 14.74 -7.90 16.58
CA ASP A 59 13.94 -7.25 17.59
C ASP A 59 14.79 -6.34 18.51
N ALA A 60 15.99 -6.81 18.89
CA ALA A 60 16.89 -6.05 19.75
C ALA A 60 17.38 -4.76 19.08
N LEU A 61 17.68 -4.82 17.80
CA LEU A 61 18.09 -3.64 17.02
C LEU A 61 16.90 -2.89 16.41
N GLN A 62 15.67 -3.39 16.58
CA GLN A 62 14.46 -2.84 15.98
C GLN A 62 14.63 -2.65 14.46
N ARG A 63 15.19 -3.68 13.79
CA ARG A 63 15.48 -3.67 12.35
C ARG A 63 14.66 -4.70 11.61
N LEU A 64 14.13 -4.27 10.47
CA LEU A 64 13.37 -5.07 9.53
C LEU A 64 13.80 -4.73 8.12
N ARG A 65 14.00 -5.75 7.30
CA ARG A 65 14.06 -5.62 5.85
C ARG A 65 13.46 -6.87 5.22
N VAL A 66 12.57 -6.65 4.27
CA VAL A 66 12.00 -7.70 3.42
C VAL A 66 12.06 -7.19 2.00
N GLU A 67 12.66 -7.96 1.10
CA GLU A 67 12.71 -7.69 -0.31
C GLU A 67 12.24 -8.90 -1.11
N GLY A 68 11.47 -8.67 -2.14
CA GLY A 68 10.98 -9.71 -3.03
C GLY A 68 11.11 -9.30 -4.49
N TYR A 69 11.46 -10.28 -5.31
CA TYR A 69 11.49 -10.15 -6.75
C TYR A 69 10.73 -11.29 -7.39
N PHE A 70 9.77 -10.95 -8.21
CA PHE A 70 8.84 -11.87 -8.86
C PHE A 70 8.86 -11.59 -10.36
N PRO A 71 9.69 -12.27 -11.17
CA PRO A 71 9.79 -12.04 -12.60
C PRO A 71 8.45 -12.26 -13.30
N ARG A 72 7.67 -13.23 -12.81
CA ARG A 72 6.34 -13.50 -13.30
C ARG A 72 5.45 -14.05 -12.19
N LEU A 73 4.28 -13.48 -12.09
CA LEU A 73 3.21 -13.98 -11.24
C LEU A 73 1.85 -13.82 -11.93
N GLN A 74 0.91 -14.65 -11.57
CA GLN A 74 -0.45 -14.62 -12.07
C GLN A 74 -1.41 -14.43 -10.90
N TYR A 75 -2.27 -13.43 -10.99
CA TYR A 75 -3.38 -13.24 -10.08
C TYR A 75 -4.69 -13.36 -10.84
N LYS A 76 -5.45 -14.42 -10.56
CA LYS A 76 -6.61 -14.81 -11.37
C LYS A 76 -6.17 -14.96 -12.85
N ASN A 77 -6.76 -14.16 -13.74
CA ASN A 77 -6.47 -14.19 -15.18
C ASN A 77 -5.47 -13.09 -15.62
N ASN A 78 -4.83 -12.40 -14.67
CA ASN A 78 -3.90 -11.31 -14.97
C ASN A 78 -2.47 -11.73 -14.72
N PHE A 79 -1.62 -11.61 -15.75
CA PHE A 79 -0.18 -11.78 -15.62
C PHE A 79 0.50 -10.48 -15.24
N ILE A 80 1.43 -10.58 -14.31
CA ILE A 80 2.35 -9.54 -13.89
C ILE A 80 3.74 -10.04 -14.28
N GLU A 81 4.40 -9.33 -15.19
CA GLU A 81 5.68 -9.76 -15.78
C GLU A 81 6.90 -9.23 -15.01
N SER A 82 6.69 -8.34 -14.07
CA SER A 82 7.73 -7.92 -13.14
C SER A 82 7.09 -7.40 -11.87
N GLY A 83 7.44 -8.02 -10.77
CA GLY A 83 7.02 -7.61 -9.44
C GLY A 83 8.22 -7.41 -8.53
N MET A 84 8.26 -6.29 -7.81
CA MET A 84 9.24 -6.02 -6.76
C MET A 84 8.53 -5.49 -5.52
N ILE A 85 8.94 -5.98 -4.37
CA ILE A 85 8.55 -5.44 -3.07
C ILE A 85 9.80 -5.16 -2.23
N LEU A 86 9.78 -4.06 -1.51
CA LEU A 86 10.78 -3.72 -0.51
C LEU A 86 10.07 -3.12 0.69
N CYS A 87 10.30 -3.68 1.87
CA CYS A 87 9.84 -3.11 3.13
C CYS A 87 11.04 -3.03 4.07
N GLU A 88 11.34 -1.84 4.59
CA GLU A 88 12.49 -1.63 5.47
C GLU A 88 12.27 -0.46 6.42
N ASN A 89 13.02 -0.46 7.51
CA ASN A 89 13.05 0.66 8.44
C ASN A 89 14.49 1.16 8.65
N PRO A 90 15.01 1.98 7.73
CA PRO A 90 16.43 2.38 7.75
C PRO A 90 16.81 3.21 8.99
N SER A 91 15.92 4.05 9.50
CA SER A 91 16.21 4.89 10.68
C SER A 91 14.97 5.22 11.51
N ASP A 92 14.34 6.34 11.24
CA ASP A 92 13.23 6.94 12.01
C ASP A 92 11.84 6.71 11.42
N HIS A 93 11.78 6.01 10.31
CA HIS A 93 10.54 5.66 9.62
C HIS A 93 10.59 4.22 9.13
N ILE A 94 9.43 3.68 8.79
CA ILE A 94 9.32 2.46 8.00
C ILE A 94 8.83 2.82 6.59
N SER A 95 9.41 2.20 5.59
CA SER A 95 9.04 2.39 4.19
C SER A 95 8.65 1.09 3.55
N ALA A 96 7.69 1.16 2.63
CA ALA A 96 7.32 0.06 1.75
C ALA A 96 7.25 0.56 0.31
N LYS A 97 7.81 -0.22 -0.61
CA LYS A 97 7.79 0.05 -2.05
C LYS A 97 7.31 -1.19 -2.78
N VAL A 98 6.38 -1.00 -3.69
CA VAL A 98 5.89 -2.05 -4.60
C VAL A 98 5.98 -1.52 -6.01
N ARG A 99 6.53 -2.31 -6.92
CA ARG A 99 6.53 -2.01 -8.36
C ARG A 99 6.03 -3.23 -9.10
N LEU A 100 5.11 -3.01 -10.01
CA LEU A 100 4.50 -4.06 -10.82
C LEU A 100 4.44 -3.61 -12.28
N THR A 101 4.69 -4.53 -13.18
CA THR A 101 4.44 -4.34 -14.61
C THR A 101 3.52 -5.45 -15.09
N SER A 102 2.36 -5.10 -15.62
CA SER A 102 1.38 -6.06 -16.15
C SER A 102 1.23 -5.87 -17.64
N LEU A 103 1.37 -6.96 -18.40
CA LEU A 103 1.10 -6.95 -19.83
C LEU A 103 -0.38 -7.14 -20.08
N LYS A 104 -0.94 -6.29 -20.91
CA LYS A 104 -2.32 -6.36 -21.42
C LYS A 104 -2.29 -6.41 -22.94
N LYS A 105 -3.42 -6.76 -23.56
CA LYS A 105 -3.53 -6.80 -25.03
C LYS A 105 -3.15 -5.45 -25.69
N ASN A 106 -3.37 -4.34 -24.99
CA ASN A 106 -3.16 -2.96 -25.49
C ASN A 106 -1.92 -2.30 -24.90
N GLY A 107 -0.93 -3.07 -24.44
CA GLY A 107 0.33 -2.54 -23.90
C GLY A 107 0.58 -2.86 -22.44
N ALA A 108 1.74 -2.46 -21.95
CA ALA A 108 2.13 -2.66 -20.56
C ALA A 108 1.49 -1.60 -19.65
N VAL A 109 1.08 -2.01 -18.47
CA VAL A 109 0.66 -1.12 -17.39
C VAL A 109 1.67 -1.24 -16.26
N ASN A 110 2.31 -0.13 -15.93
CA ASN A 110 3.22 -0.02 -14.80
C ASN A 110 2.48 0.56 -13.60
N LEU A 111 2.73 0.01 -12.42
CA LEU A 111 2.19 0.48 -11.17
C LEU A 111 3.32 0.55 -10.14
N SER A 112 3.44 1.67 -9.42
CA SER A 112 4.33 1.79 -8.28
C SER A 112 3.58 2.38 -7.09
N LEU A 113 3.74 1.74 -5.94
CA LEU A 113 3.25 2.20 -4.66
C LEU A 113 4.45 2.45 -3.74
N GLU A 114 4.52 3.64 -3.17
CA GLU A 114 5.48 3.99 -2.13
C GLU A 114 4.71 4.46 -0.89
N ALA A 115 5.04 3.90 0.27
CA ALA A 115 4.46 4.28 1.54
C ALA A 115 5.57 4.49 2.58
N GLN A 116 5.39 5.48 3.45
CA GLN A 116 6.25 5.73 4.59
C GLN A 116 5.40 5.99 5.82
N ALA A 117 5.76 5.36 6.95
CA ALA A 117 5.09 5.58 8.22
C ALA A 117 6.07 6.12 9.27
N LYS A 118 5.64 7.19 9.95
CA LYS A 118 6.35 7.87 11.03
C LYS A 118 5.37 8.66 11.89
N GLU A 119 5.48 8.56 13.21
CA GLU A 119 4.74 9.41 14.16
C GLU A 119 3.21 9.44 13.91
N ASP A 120 2.63 8.24 13.80
CA ASP A 120 1.19 8.04 13.49
C ASP A 120 0.74 8.61 12.12
N LYS A 121 1.66 8.96 11.24
CA LYS A 121 1.37 9.38 9.88
C LYS A 121 1.86 8.35 8.88
N VAL A 122 1.03 8.09 7.88
CA VAL A 122 1.38 7.25 6.72
C VAL A 122 1.22 8.09 5.47
N SER A 123 2.34 8.41 4.82
CA SER A 123 2.36 9.07 3.51
C SER A 123 2.41 8.01 2.43
N THR A 124 1.54 8.10 1.44
CA THR A 124 1.44 7.12 0.35
C THR A 124 1.41 7.83 -0.99
N THR A 125 2.12 7.26 -1.95
CA THR A 125 2.08 7.70 -3.36
C THR A 125 1.87 6.47 -4.24
N LEU A 126 0.81 6.48 -5.03
CA LEU A 126 0.50 5.50 -6.06
C LEU A 126 0.68 6.14 -7.42
N ASN A 127 1.53 5.56 -8.27
CA ASN A 127 1.68 5.97 -9.66
C ASN A 127 1.26 4.81 -10.57
N TRP A 128 0.60 5.11 -11.67
CA TRP A 128 0.27 4.14 -12.70
C TRP A 128 0.37 4.77 -14.07
N GLY A 129 0.60 3.95 -15.09
CA GLY A 129 0.65 4.41 -16.45
C GLY A 129 0.74 3.27 -17.46
N ASN A 130 0.29 3.56 -18.67
CA ASN A 130 0.43 2.67 -19.81
C ASN A 130 0.97 3.40 -21.03
N ASN A 131 1.49 2.63 -21.97
CA ASN A 131 2.00 3.12 -23.27
C ASN A 131 1.07 2.74 -24.42
N ALA A 132 -0.23 2.55 -24.14
CA ALA A 132 -1.22 2.24 -25.18
C ALA A 132 -1.59 3.50 -26.00
N ILE A 133 -2.32 3.30 -27.10
CA ILE A 133 -2.83 4.40 -27.95
C ILE A 133 -3.67 5.36 -27.12
N ALA A 134 -4.55 4.85 -26.26
CA ALA A 134 -5.25 5.64 -25.26
C ALA A 134 -4.44 5.64 -23.97
N THR A 135 -3.99 6.81 -23.55
CA THR A 135 -3.14 6.95 -22.37
C THR A 135 -3.97 6.92 -21.10
N TYR A 136 -3.59 6.01 -20.21
CA TYR A 136 -4.10 5.93 -18.84
C TYR A 136 -2.92 6.08 -17.89
N SER A 137 -2.86 7.20 -17.20
CA SER A 137 -1.80 7.43 -16.23
C SER A 137 -2.27 8.34 -15.10
N GLY A 138 -1.57 8.28 -13.99
CA GLY A 138 -1.85 9.17 -12.87
C GLY A 138 -0.88 8.95 -11.72
N LYS A 139 -0.97 9.90 -10.79
CA LYS A 139 -0.28 9.85 -9.51
C LYS A 139 -1.27 10.24 -8.43
N LEU A 140 -1.51 9.37 -7.47
CA LEU A 140 -2.33 9.67 -6.31
C LEU A 140 -1.42 9.75 -5.07
N ALA A 141 -1.45 10.88 -4.38
CA ALA A 141 -0.73 11.06 -3.13
C ALA A 141 -1.71 11.37 -2.00
N ALA A 142 -1.52 10.68 -0.87
CA ALA A 142 -2.34 10.88 0.32
C ALA A 142 -1.49 10.78 1.59
N VAL A 143 -1.95 11.43 2.65
CA VAL A 143 -1.39 11.32 3.99
C VAL A 143 -2.51 10.91 4.94
N ALA A 144 -2.36 9.75 5.57
CA ALA A 144 -3.23 9.29 6.64
C ALA A 144 -2.60 9.62 8.00
N GLN A 145 -3.35 10.23 8.90
CA GLN A 145 -2.97 10.43 10.30
C GLN A 145 -3.89 9.62 11.20
N PHE A 146 -3.29 8.87 12.11
CA PHE A 146 -3.99 8.05 13.08
C PHE A 146 -3.96 8.70 14.45
N LEU A 147 -5.09 8.71 15.13
CA LEU A 147 -5.26 9.29 16.47
C LEU A 147 -6.08 8.31 17.31
N ARG A 148 -5.82 8.28 18.61
CA ARG A 148 -6.68 7.59 19.56
C ARG A 148 -7.26 8.57 20.55
N THR A 149 -8.55 8.38 20.84
CA THR A 149 -9.19 9.12 21.94
C THR A 149 -8.65 8.63 23.28
N ALA A 150 -8.54 9.54 24.23
CA ALA A 150 -8.26 9.18 25.62
C ALA A 150 -9.51 8.55 26.26
N GLY A 151 -9.32 7.61 27.20
CA GLY A 151 -10.40 7.00 27.96
C GLY A 151 -10.25 5.48 28.13
N GLU A 152 -11.17 4.86 28.83
CA GLU A 152 -11.16 3.42 29.11
C GLU A 152 -11.30 2.56 27.83
N LYS A 153 -12.01 3.05 26.82
CA LYS A 153 -12.18 2.41 25.51
C LYS A 153 -11.70 3.35 24.41
N PRO A 154 -10.39 3.42 24.18
CA PRO A 154 -9.83 4.33 23.18
C PRO A 154 -10.30 3.94 21.78
N LEU A 155 -10.96 4.86 21.08
CA LEU A 155 -11.42 4.69 19.71
C LEU A 155 -10.35 5.19 18.73
N LEU A 156 -10.19 4.48 17.65
CA LEU A 156 -9.30 4.88 16.56
C LEU A 156 -10.02 5.86 15.65
N LYS A 157 -9.36 6.97 15.39
CA LYS A 157 -9.73 7.94 14.35
C LYS A 157 -8.63 7.99 13.31
N ALA A 158 -9.01 7.97 12.03
CA ALA A 158 -8.11 8.16 10.91
C ALA A 158 -8.56 9.36 10.08
N MET A 159 -7.63 10.24 9.73
CA MET A 159 -7.85 11.35 8.81
C MET A 159 -6.95 11.14 7.61
N VAL A 160 -7.52 11.11 6.41
CA VAL A 160 -6.82 10.90 5.14
C VAL A 160 -6.96 12.14 4.29
N ASP A 161 -5.86 12.86 4.09
CA ASP A 161 -5.77 14.01 3.20
C ASP A 161 -5.27 13.57 1.84
N VAL A 162 -6.12 13.67 0.83
CA VAL A 162 -5.79 13.40 -0.58
C VAL A 162 -5.23 14.69 -1.19
N LYS A 163 -4.06 14.58 -1.82
CA LYS A 163 -3.40 15.71 -2.48
C LYS A 163 -3.96 15.92 -3.88
N GLN A 164 -3.91 17.17 -4.33
CA GLN A 164 -4.22 17.48 -5.72
C GLN A 164 -3.35 16.66 -6.66
N THR A 165 -3.97 16.11 -7.70
CA THR A 165 -3.26 15.32 -8.70
C THR A 165 -3.96 15.33 -10.06
N ASP A 166 -3.17 15.18 -11.09
CA ASP A 166 -3.64 15.04 -12.47
C ASP A 166 -3.71 13.56 -12.83
N VAL A 167 -4.77 13.18 -13.50
CA VAL A 167 -5.05 11.82 -13.97
C VAL A 167 -5.39 11.88 -15.44
N ILE A 168 -4.72 11.09 -16.25
CA ILE A 168 -5.05 10.97 -17.67
C ILE A 168 -5.91 9.72 -17.85
N LEU A 169 -7.13 9.92 -18.37
CA LEU A 169 -8.05 8.86 -18.70
C LEU A 169 -8.45 9.00 -20.17
N ASN A 170 -8.06 8.01 -20.99
CA ASN A 170 -8.33 8.01 -22.41
C ASN A 170 -7.87 9.33 -23.10
N ASP A 171 -6.59 9.65 -22.93
CA ASP A 171 -5.92 10.88 -23.41
C ASP A 171 -6.55 12.20 -22.93
N THR A 172 -7.45 12.13 -21.96
CA THR A 172 -8.13 13.29 -21.38
C THR A 172 -7.59 13.56 -19.99
N LEU A 173 -7.16 14.79 -19.74
CA LEU A 173 -6.65 15.22 -18.44
C LEU A 173 -7.81 15.51 -17.50
N TRP A 174 -7.83 14.79 -16.39
CA TRP A 174 -8.73 14.98 -15.26
C TRP A 174 -7.94 15.43 -14.03
N GLN A 175 -8.60 16.10 -13.13
CA GLN A 175 -7.97 16.61 -11.92
C GLN A 175 -8.72 16.14 -10.67
N ILE A 176 -8.01 15.48 -9.76
CA ILE A 176 -8.48 15.22 -8.40
C ILE A 176 -8.07 16.42 -7.56
N HIS A 177 -9.03 17.07 -6.93
CA HIS A 177 -8.79 18.20 -6.06
C HIS A 177 -8.49 17.74 -4.63
N PRO A 178 -7.84 18.57 -3.80
CA PRO A 178 -7.59 18.26 -2.40
C PRO A 178 -8.89 17.91 -1.69
N SER A 179 -8.87 16.79 -1.00
CA SER A 179 -10.03 16.29 -0.26
C SER A 179 -9.60 15.58 1.01
N GLN A 180 -10.53 15.43 1.95
CA GLN A 180 -10.27 14.75 3.21
C GLN A 180 -11.32 13.67 3.46
N VAL A 181 -10.87 12.52 3.91
CA VAL A 181 -11.74 11.44 4.42
C VAL A 181 -11.43 11.24 5.90
N VAL A 182 -12.45 11.28 6.73
CA VAL A 182 -12.33 11.04 8.17
C VAL A 182 -13.08 9.77 8.52
N VAL A 183 -12.39 8.83 9.14
CA VAL A 183 -13.00 7.61 9.69
C VAL A 183 -12.95 7.73 11.21
N ASP A 184 -14.11 7.74 11.85
CA ASP A 184 -14.25 7.89 13.30
C ASP A 184 -15.36 6.97 13.80
N SER A 185 -15.01 6.04 14.68
CA SER A 185 -15.97 5.15 15.34
C SER A 185 -16.90 4.40 14.36
N GLY A 186 -16.35 3.99 13.21
CA GLY A 186 -17.10 3.27 12.17
C GLY A 186 -17.94 4.15 11.25
N LYS A 187 -17.89 5.47 11.42
CA LYS A 187 -18.48 6.47 10.51
C LYS A 187 -17.42 6.97 9.55
N VAL A 188 -17.82 7.22 8.31
CA VAL A 188 -16.94 7.75 7.27
C VAL A 188 -17.50 9.09 6.79
N ASP A 189 -16.75 10.15 7.02
CA ASP A 189 -17.05 11.49 6.51
C ASP A 189 -16.15 11.77 5.31
N VAL A 190 -16.73 12.06 4.16
CA VAL A 190 -16.01 12.49 2.96
C VAL A 190 -16.21 13.99 2.80
N ASN A 191 -15.12 14.73 2.81
CA ASN A 191 -15.13 16.18 2.72
C ASN A 191 -14.50 16.65 1.40
N ASN A 192 -15.28 17.34 0.58
CA ASN A 192 -14.84 18.02 -0.64
C ASN A 192 -14.14 17.13 -1.67
N PHE A 193 -14.50 15.85 -1.80
CA PHE A 193 -14.01 15.09 -2.94
C PHE A 193 -14.56 15.68 -4.22
N TYR A 194 -13.65 16.11 -5.09
CA TYR A 194 -13.98 16.72 -6.37
C TYR A 194 -13.00 16.23 -7.43
N PHE A 195 -13.56 15.63 -8.48
CA PHE A 195 -12.83 15.10 -9.61
C PHE A 195 -13.44 15.72 -10.87
N SER A 196 -12.65 16.44 -11.68
CA SER A 196 -13.17 17.27 -12.76
C SER A 196 -12.31 17.28 -14.01
N HIS A 197 -12.97 17.54 -15.12
CA HIS A 197 -12.42 17.88 -16.42
C HIS A 197 -13.34 18.92 -17.08
N HIS A 198 -12.90 20.17 -17.19
CA HIS A 198 -13.72 21.30 -17.65
C HIS A 198 -15.08 21.40 -16.91
N ASP A 199 -16.17 21.25 -17.62
CA ASP A 199 -17.57 21.30 -17.14
C ASP A 199 -18.08 19.95 -16.57
N ARG A 200 -17.30 18.86 -16.75
CA ARG A 200 -17.63 17.51 -16.25
C ARG A 200 -17.00 17.28 -14.90
N TYR A 201 -17.80 16.80 -13.96
CA TYR A 201 -17.27 16.53 -12.63
C TYR A 201 -18.04 15.45 -11.87
N VAL A 202 -17.34 14.88 -10.88
CA VAL A 202 -17.92 14.07 -9.81
C VAL A 202 -17.57 14.76 -8.49
N ARG A 203 -18.59 15.04 -7.69
CA ARG A 203 -18.43 15.62 -6.35
C ARG A 203 -19.06 14.69 -5.32
N ILE A 204 -18.32 14.40 -4.26
CA ILE A 204 -18.79 13.61 -3.12
C ILE A 204 -18.53 14.41 -1.86
N ASN A 205 -19.59 14.60 -1.08
CA ASN A 205 -19.51 15.25 0.21
C ASN A 205 -20.62 14.69 1.10
N GLY A 206 -20.27 14.14 2.24
CA GLY A 206 -21.27 13.54 3.13
C GLY A 206 -20.71 12.54 4.11
N ARG A 207 -21.61 11.98 4.91
CA ARG A 207 -21.35 10.99 5.94
C ARG A 207 -22.05 9.67 5.61
N LEU A 208 -21.31 8.57 5.77
CA LEU A 208 -21.79 7.19 5.71
C LEU A 208 -21.75 6.53 7.09
#